data_cbf96fe27ab2fcb858847c50d6b5b0fd
#
_entry.id   cbf96fe27ab2fcb858847c50d6b5b0fd
#
_cell.length_a   1.000
_cell.length_b   1.000
_cell.length_c   1.000
_cell.angle_alpha   90.00
_cell.angle_beta   90.00
_cell.angle_gamma   90.00
#
_symmetry.space_group_name_H-M   'P 1'
#
loop_
_entity.id
_entity.type
_entity.pdbx_description
1 polymer ?
#
loop_
_entity_poly.entity_id
_entity_poly.type
_entity_poly.pdbx_seq_one_letter_code
_entity_poly.pdbx_strand_id
1 'polypeptide(L)'
;AVVTKSPLTGTVTDSHQGGWSAARLRWAGFDGLVFKGKASKPVYALVTGEKVEIKDAGDLWGKGIHETIDILKQRHGADDLSVLAIGQAGENLVKFGCWMNENDRAAGRGGTGCVGGSKLLKAIVIKAAKAIPKVADREAWKTAHANALGKVIGEGAITAPRKGGLSLYGTNSLMNVSNTIGGLGGFNSRDTSFEHADLLSGEYVKEHYLVDDPTCHACPVACKKEVEIKEGPYKVRMESVEYEPAWSLGANCGNDDIASVAFMIDRANDW
;
A
#
# COMPACT_ATOMS: atom_id res chain seq x y z
N ALA A 1 5.76 -1.21 9.32
CA ALA A 1 4.98 -2.41 9.65
C ALA A 1 3.89 -2.07 10.68
N VAL A 2 2.77 -2.80 10.62
CA VAL A 2 1.69 -2.78 11.62
C VAL A 2 1.70 -4.15 12.31
N VAL A 3 1.84 -4.18 13.62
CA VAL A 3 1.93 -5.42 14.41
C VAL A 3 0.76 -5.51 15.37
N THR A 4 0.01 -6.61 15.31
CA THR A 4 -1.18 -6.84 16.16
C THR A 4 -1.37 -8.32 16.47
N LYS A 5 -2.36 -8.62 17.34
CA LYS A 5 -2.95 -9.96 17.39
C LYS A 5 -3.95 -10.08 16.24
N SER A 6 -3.75 -11.04 15.35
CA SER A 6 -4.63 -11.26 14.19
C SER A 6 -6.01 -11.76 14.63
N PRO A 7 -7.11 -11.13 14.17
CA PRO A 7 -8.47 -11.66 14.38
C PRO A 7 -8.76 -12.91 13.53
N LEU A 8 -7.92 -13.19 12.51
CA LEU A 8 -8.02 -14.37 11.65
C LEU A 8 -7.40 -15.61 12.31
N THR A 9 -6.18 -15.47 12.85
CA THR A 9 -5.39 -16.62 13.31
C THR A 9 -5.30 -16.73 14.82
N GLY A 10 -5.62 -15.64 15.55
CA GLY A 10 -5.47 -15.58 17.01
C GLY A 10 -4.02 -15.43 17.48
N THR A 11 -3.06 -15.39 16.58
CA THR A 11 -1.62 -15.26 16.86
C THR A 11 -1.12 -13.85 16.58
N VAL A 12 0.14 -13.58 16.87
CA VAL A 12 0.80 -12.33 16.47
C VAL A 12 0.95 -12.32 14.96
N THR A 13 0.62 -11.18 14.36
CA THR A 13 0.85 -10.90 12.94
C THR A 13 1.56 -9.57 12.79
N ASP A 14 2.42 -9.47 11.80
CA ASP A 14 2.98 -8.24 11.26
C ASP A 14 2.53 -8.09 9.81
N SER A 15 2.29 -6.85 9.40
CA SER A 15 1.91 -6.52 8.05
C SER A 15 2.70 -5.32 7.57
N HIS A 16 3.31 -5.46 6.40
CA HIS A 16 4.19 -4.44 5.84
C HIS A 16 3.47 -3.62 4.78
N GLN A 17 3.83 -2.35 4.68
CA GLN A 17 3.28 -1.42 3.70
C GLN A 17 4.38 -0.49 3.17
N GLY A 18 4.22 -0.01 1.95
CA GLY A 18 5.05 1.01 1.34
C GLY A 18 4.65 2.43 1.76
N GLY A 19 5.13 3.43 1.03
CA GLY A 19 4.78 4.84 1.19
C GLY A 19 5.76 5.64 2.03
N TRP A 20 5.28 6.72 2.67
CA TRP A 20 6.12 7.72 3.33
C TRP A 20 5.94 7.78 4.85
N SER A 21 4.89 7.16 5.40
CA SER A 21 4.53 7.30 6.82
C SER A 21 5.62 6.88 7.78
N ALA A 22 6.38 5.81 7.48
CA ALA A 22 7.48 5.36 8.33
C ALA A 22 8.61 6.38 8.38
N ALA A 23 8.96 6.98 7.24
CA ALA A 23 9.96 8.04 7.19
C ALA A 23 9.50 9.28 7.96
N ARG A 24 8.25 9.71 7.76
CA ARG A 24 7.69 10.86 8.48
C ARG A 24 7.59 10.61 9.97
N LEU A 25 7.26 9.40 10.39
CA LEU A 25 7.27 9.03 11.81
C LEU A 25 8.67 9.19 12.42
N ARG A 26 9.70 8.73 11.70
CA ARG A 26 11.09 8.91 12.13
C ARG A 26 11.52 10.38 12.15
N TRP A 27 11.08 11.18 11.18
CA TRP A 27 11.34 12.62 11.16
C TRP A 27 10.61 13.37 12.28
N ALA A 28 9.46 12.87 12.72
CA ALA A 28 8.75 13.38 13.90
C ALA A 28 9.40 12.96 15.24
N GLY A 29 10.51 12.20 15.22
CA GLY A 29 11.24 11.82 16.42
C GLY A 29 10.86 10.46 17.00
N PHE A 30 9.95 9.70 16.37
CA PHE A 30 9.48 8.41 16.86
C PHE A 30 10.04 7.23 16.07
N ASP A 31 10.36 6.14 16.77
CA ASP A 31 10.71 4.86 16.16
C ASP A 31 9.49 3.94 15.98
N GLY A 32 8.44 4.18 16.74
CA GLY A 32 7.18 3.43 16.67
C GLY A 32 6.10 4.04 17.56
N LEU A 33 4.86 3.64 17.32
CA LEU A 33 3.69 4.03 18.12
C LEU A 33 3.00 2.77 18.65
N VAL A 34 2.64 2.76 19.92
CA VAL A 34 1.92 1.65 20.55
C VAL A 34 0.57 2.15 21.06
N PHE A 35 -0.52 1.65 20.48
CA PHE A 35 -1.89 1.98 20.86
C PHE A 35 -2.44 0.92 21.81
N LYS A 36 -2.65 1.28 23.10
CA LYS A 36 -3.21 0.41 24.12
C LYS A 36 -4.66 0.81 24.42
N GLY A 37 -5.49 -0.18 24.78
CA GLY A 37 -6.88 0.04 25.13
C GLY A 37 -7.78 0.34 23.93
N LYS A 38 -8.95 0.89 24.20
CA LYS A 38 -10.01 1.26 23.25
C LYS A 38 -10.51 2.67 23.60
N ALA A 39 -10.72 3.51 22.61
CA ALA A 39 -11.36 4.81 22.80
C ALA A 39 -12.86 4.66 23.11
N SER A 40 -13.47 5.67 23.74
CA SER A 40 -14.91 5.70 24.01
C SER A 40 -15.75 6.12 22.80
N LYS A 41 -15.12 6.75 21.81
CA LYS A 41 -15.71 7.21 20.55
C LYS A 41 -14.64 7.15 19.46
N PRO A 42 -15.02 7.25 18.15
CA PRO A 42 -14.07 7.28 17.07
C PRO A 42 -13.02 8.37 17.24
N VAL A 43 -11.75 8.00 17.05
CA VAL A 43 -10.61 8.91 17.16
C VAL A 43 -9.60 8.69 16.05
N TYR A 44 -8.73 9.71 15.83
CA TYR A 44 -7.49 9.54 15.08
C TYR A 44 -6.32 10.08 15.91
N ALA A 45 -5.12 9.57 15.65
CA ALA A 45 -3.89 10.06 16.25
C ALA A 45 -3.25 11.09 15.32
N LEU A 46 -2.90 12.27 15.84
CA LEU A 46 -2.11 13.29 15.15
C LEU A 46 -0.71 13.33 15.75
N VAL A 47 0.29 13.03 14.94
CA VAL A 47 1.71 13.07 15.30
C VAL A 47 2.36 14.30 14.68
N THR A 48 2.86 15.21 15.50
CA THR A 48 3.53 16.45 15.06
C THR A 48 4.76 16.70 15.92
N GLY A 49 5.98 16.55 15.38
CA GLY A 49 7.24 16.72 16.15
C GLY A 49 7.11 16.12 17.56
N GLU A 50 7.75 15.23 18.00
CA GLU A 50 7.79 14.56 19.33
C GLU A 50 6.47 14.54 20.17
N LYS A 51 5.32 14.87 19.55
CA LYS A 51 4.00 14.96 20.22
C LYS A 51 2.96 14.11 19.50
N VAL A 52 2.16 13.38 20.27
CA VAL A 52 0.99 12.63 19.78
C VAL A 52 -0.27 13.15 20.47
N GLU A 53 -1.25 13.56 19.68
CA GLU A 53 -2.56 14.01 20.15
C GLU A 53 -3.65 13.06 19.64
N ILE A 54 -4.58 12.70 20.52
CA ILE A 54 -5.79 11.97 20.12
C ILE A 54 -6.90 12.97 19.80
N LYS A 55 -7.41 12.92 18.59
CA LYS A 55 -8.44 13.82 18.06
C LYS A 55 -9.73 13.06 17.79
N ASP A 56 -10.85 13.77 17.82
CA ASP A 56 -12.16 13.23 17.44
C ASP A 56 -12.17 12.87 15.94
N ALA A 57 -12.75 11.71 15.61
CA ALA A 57 -12.94 11.20 14.26
C ALA A 57 -14.41 10.85 13.98
N GLY A 58 -15.35 11.40 14.73
CA GLY A 58 -16.77 11.11 14.54
C GLY A 58 -17.29 11.43 13.13
N ASP A 59 -16.78 12.50 12.54
CA ASP A 59 -17.10 12.93 11.17
C ASP A 59 -16.37 12.12 10.07
N LEU A 60 -15.38 11.33 10.44
CA LEU A 60 -14.62 10.46 9.55
C LEU A 60 -15.14 9.01 9.57
N TRP A 61 -15.85 8.63 10.63
CA TRP A 61 -16.37 7.27 10.78
C TRP A 61 -17.47 7.00 9.77
N GLY A 62 -17.40 5.87 9.10
CA GLY A 62 -18.29 5.49 8.01
C GLY A 62 -17.80 5.94 6.61
N LYS A 63 -16.72 6.72 6.53
CA LYS A 63 -16.14 7.17 5.27
C LYS A 63 -15.09 6.17 4.75
N GLY A 64 -14.95 6.12 3.41
CA GLY A 64 -13.86 5.39 2.75
C GLY A 64 -12.48 5.97 3.10
N ILE A 65 -11.45 5.27 2.65
CA ILE A 65 -10.05 5.68 2.83
C ILE A 65 -9.77 6.98 2.10
N HIS A 66 -10.17 7.09 0.83
CA HIS A 66 -9.87 8.24 -0.03
C HIS A 66 -10.48 9.52 0.55
N GLU A 67 -11.77 9.50 0.88
CA GLU A 67 -12.46 10.64 1.49
C GLU A 67 -11.85 11.00 2.85
N THR A 68 -11.52 10.00 3.67
CA THR A 68 -10.87 10.21 4.98
C THR A 68 -9.53 10.92 4.84
N ILE A 69 -8.70 10.48 3.90
CA ILE A 69 -7.39 11.08 3.63
C ILE A 69 -7.53 12.51 3.13
N ASP A 70 -8.46 12.77 2.22
CA ASP A 70 -8.68 14.12 1.68
C ASP A 70 -9.15 15.10 2.75
N ILE A 71 -10.07 14.70 3.61
CA ILE A 71 -10.51 15.51 4.76
C ILE A 71 -9.33 15.81 5.70
N LEU A 72 -8.51 14.81 6.00
CA LEU A 72 -7.36 14.97 6.89
C LEU A 72 -6.26 15.85 6.26
N LYS A 73 -6.04 15.74 4.94
CA LYS A 73 -5.15 16.66 4.20
C LYS A 73 -5.66 18.10 4.22
N GLN A 74 -6.96 18.31 4.03
CA GLN A 74 -7.57 19.65 4.13
C GLN A 74 -7.45 20.23 5.54
N ARG A 75 -7.66 19.39 6.56
CA ARG A 75 -7.65 19.79 7.99
C ARG A 75 -6.25 20.16 8.49
N HIS A 76 -5.22 19.44 8.05
CA HIS A 76 -3.85 19.59 8.56
C HIS A 76 -2.85 20.16 7.56
N GLY A 77 -3.27 20.44 6.33
CA GLY A 77 -2.40 20.80 5.21
C GLY A 77 -1.73 19.58 4.60
N ALA A 78 -1.72 19.49 3.27
CA ALA A 78 -1.21 18.34 2.53
C ALA A 78 0.32 18.20 2.59
N ASP A 79 1.03 19.32 2.75
CA ASP A 79 2.48 19.34 2.78
C ASP A 79 3.01 18.61 4.02
N ASP A 80 4.03 17.78 3.81
CA ASP A 80 4.69 17.03 4.88
C ASP A 80 3.76 16.11 5.69
N LEU A 81 2.66 15.67 5.10
CA LEU A 81 1.67 14.82 5.69
C LEU A 81 1.70 13.40 5.11
N SER A 82 1.56 12.40 5.97
CA SER A 82 1.17 11.03 5.61
C SER A 82 0.02 10.57 6.49
N VAL A 83 -0.88 9.81 5.92
CA VAL A 83 -2.06 9.29 6.62
C VAL A 83 -2.12 7.78 6.46
N LEU A 84 -2.25 7.09 7.59
CA LEU A 84 -2.71 5.70 7.62
C LEU A 84 -4.16 5.71 8.09
N ALA A 85 -5.04 5.01 7.39
CA ALA A 85 -6.45 4.94 7.77
C ALA A 85 -7.01 3.52 7.60
N ILE A 86 -8.09 3.26 8.30
CA ILE A 86 -8.96 2.11 8.06
C ILE A 86 -10.22 2.58 7.35
N GLY A 87 -10.73 1.76 6.43
CA GLY A 87 -12.02 1.98 5.79
C GLY A 87 -13.15 1.32 6.57
N GLN A 88 -14.31 1.24 5.93
CA GLN A 88 -15.52 0.67 6.50
C GLN A 88 -15.36 -0.81 6.88
N ALA A 89 -14.54 -1.57 6.16
CA ALA A 89 -14.24 -2.96 6.52
C ALA A 89 -13.61 -3.06 7.91
N GLY A 90 -12.62 -2.21 8.22
CA GLY A 90 -12.02 -2.14 9.54
C GLY A 90 -13.01 -1.71 10.62
N GLU A 91 -13.80 -0.67 10.35
CA GLU A 91 -14.84 -0.16 11.26
C GLU A 91 -15.90 -1.20 11.60
N ASN A 92 -16.32 -1.98 10.61
CA ASN A 92 -17.31 -3.07 10.74
C ASN A 92 -16.69 -4.39 11.21
N LEU A 93 -15.45 -4.38 11.66
CA LEU A 93 -14.73 -5.51 12.21
C LEU A 93 -14.62 -6.70 11.25
N VAL A 94 -14.50 -6.43 9.96
CA VAL A 94 -14.20 -7.44 8.96
C VAL A 94 -12.79 -7.98 9.25
N LYS A 95 -12.70 -9.29 9.49
CA LYS A 95 -11.48 -9.91 10.04
C LYS A 95 -10.24 -9.81 9.15
N PHE A 96 -10.40 -9.55 7.86
CA PHE A 96 -9.31 -9.30 6.89
C PHE A 96 -9.17 -7.82 6.50
N GLY A 97 -9.89 -6.90 7.15
CA GLY A 97 -9.71 -5.46 6.94
C GLY A 97 -8.26 -5.03 7.19
N CYS A 98 -7.76 -4.11 6.40
CA CYS A 98 -6.37 -3.66 6.43
C CYS A 98 -6.22 -2.20 6.87
N TRP A 99 -4.99 -1.79 7.13
CA TRP A 99 -4.60 -0.39 7.17
C TRP A 99 -4.10 0.03 5.79
N MET A 100 -4.59 1.16 5.31
CA MET A 100 -4.08 1.79 4.10
C MET A 100 -3.16 2.94 4.46
N ASN A 101 -1.99 2.94 3.87
CA ASN A 101 -1.05 4.05 3.96
C ASN A 101 -1.12 4.87 2.67
N GLU A 102 -1.45 6.14 2.82
CA GLU A 102 -1.79 6.97 1.68
C GLU A 102 -2.98 6.33 0.93
N ASN A 103 -3.10 6.45 -0.37
CA ASN A 103 -4.30 5.91 -1.04
C ASN A 103 -4.22 4.40 -1.30
N ASP A 104 -3.03 3.89 -1.66
CA ASP A 104 -2.90 2.57 -2.28
C ASP A 104 -1.82 1.67 -1.68
N ARG A 105 -1.32 1.94 -0.46
CA ARG A 105 -0.29 1.11 0.18
C ARG A 105 -0.84 0.35 1.37
N ALA A 106 -1.37 -0.84 1.11
CA ALA A 106 -2.01 -1.67 2.13
C ALA A 106 -1.02 -2.39 3.05
N ALA A 107 -1.29 -2.34 4.37
CA ALA A 107 -0.85 -3.37 5.31
C ALA A 107 -1.92 -4.48 5.31
N GLY A 108 -1.94 -5.26 4.23
CA GLY A 108 -3.06 -6.09 3.80
C GLY A 108 -3.20 -7.43 4.52
N ARG A 109 -2.19 -7.88 5.29
CA ARG A 109 -2.18 -9.21 5.90
C ARG A 109 -2.64 -9.17 7.37
N GLY A 110 -3.21 -10.28 7.83
CA GLY A 110 -3.49 -10.54 9.24
C GLY A 110 -4.67 -9.78 9.86
N GLY A 111 -5.45 -9.00 9.09
CA GLY A 111 -6.64 -8.30 9.60
C GLY A 111 -6.32 -7.13 10.54
N THR A 112 -5.22 -6.45 10.32
CA THR A 112 -4.72 -5.38 11.20
C THR A 112 -5.67 -4.18 11.27
N GLY A 113 -6.42 -3.89 10.20
CA GLY A 113 -7.43 -2.83 10.16
C GLY A 113 -8.63 -3.13 11.05
N CYS A 114 -9.07 -4.40 11.15
CA CYS A 114 -10.08 -4.83 12.10
C CYS A 114 -9.67 -4.51 13.54
N VAL A 115 -8.38 -4.67 13.88
CA VAL A 115 -7.87 -4.30 15.21
C VAL A 115 -7.94 -2.79 15.43
N GLY A 116 -7.66 -1.98 14.40
CA GLY A 116 -7.88 -0.53 14.43
C GLY A 116 -9.33 -0.19 14.74
N GLY A 117 -10.27 -0.77 14.01
CA GLY A 117 -11.71 -0.60 14.24
C GLY A 117 -12.17 -1.02 15.62
N SER A 118 -11.67 -2.15 16.14
CA SER A 118 -11.97 -2.62 17.49
C SER A 118 -11.56 -1.63 18.58
N LYS A 119 -10.57 -0.79 18.31
CA LYS A 119 -10.09 0.29 19.18
C LYS A 119 -10.77 1.64 18.95
N LEU A 120 -11.65 1.73 17.95
CA LEU A 120 -12.23 2.98 17.43
C LEU A 120 -11.16 3.96 16.92
N LEU A 121 -10.04 3.45 16.40
CA LEU A 121 -8.95 4.22 15.83
C LEU A 121 -9.09 4.25 14.31
N LYS A 122 -9.59 5.38 13.79
CA LYS A 122 -9.87 5.59 12.36
C LYS A 122 -8.61 5.83 11.55
N ALA A 123 -7.71 6.67 12.07
CA ALA A 123 -6.52 7.07 11.32
C ALA A 123 -5.33 7.40 12.22
N ILE A 124 -4.15 7.39 11.61
CA ILE A 124 -2.90 7.92 12.18
C ILE A 124 -2.37 8.93 11.17
N VAL A 125 -2.34 10.19 11.57
CA VAL A 125 -1.87 11.33 10.77
C VAL A 125 -0.49 11.70 11.26
N ILE A 126 0.49 11.73 10.37
CA ILE A 126 1.87 12.05 10.70
C ILE A 126 2.29 13.27 9.88
N LYS A 127 2.50 14.40 10.56
CA LYS A 127 2.95 15.63 9.94
C LYS A 127 4.36 15.98 10.41
N ALA A 128 5.32 15.76 9.53
CA ALA A 128 6.72 16.03 9.80
C ALA A 128 7.46 16.41 8.52
N ALA A 129 8.14 17.54 8.55
CA ALA A 129 9.04 17.97 7.49
C ALA A 129 10.19 16.97 7.32
N LYS A 130 10.72 16.87 6.11
CA LYS A 130 11.85 16.00 5.81
C LYS A 130 13.05 16.36 6.68
N ALA A 131 13.58 15.37 7.40
CA ALA A 131 14.77 15.48 8.20
C ALA A 131 15.79 14.40 7.83
N ILE A 132 17.07 14.69 8.00
CA ILE A 132 18.14 13.71 7.78
C ILE A 132 18.49 13.11 9.14
N PRO A 133 18.21 11.81 9.40
CA PRO A 133 18.60 11.16 10.63
C PRO A 133 20.12 11.23 10.86
N LYS A 134 20.52 11.45 12.11
CA LYS A 134 21.93 11.41 12.48
C LYS A 134 22.45 9.98 12.36
N VAL A 135 23.48 9.78 11.58
CA VAL A 135 24.13 8.49 11.39
C VAL A 135 25.21 8.31 12.46
N ALA A 136 25.22 7.15 13.13
CA ALA A 136 26.17 6.86 14.21
C ALA A 136 27.63 6.81 13.70
N ASP A 137 27.85 6.11 12.58
CA ASP A 137 29.13 6.04 11.88
C ASP A 137 28.91 6.35 10.39
N ARG A 138 29.39 7.50 9.96
CA ARG A 138 29.15 8.01 8.60
C ARG A 138 29.90 7.19 7.53
N GLU A 139 31.11 6.74 7.80
CA GLU A 139 31.91 6.02 6.81
C GLU A 139 31.43 4.57 6.67
N ALA A 140 31.13 3.90 7.79
CA ALA A 140 30.50 2.59 7.78
C ALA A 140 29.14 2.62 7.06
N TRP A 141 28.33 3.67 7.30
CA TRP A 141 27.06 3.85 6.61
C TRP A 141 27.22 4.04 5.09
N LYS A 142 28.17 4.88 4.64
CA LYS A 142 28.43 5.08 3.21
C LYS A 142 28.82 3.77 2.53
N THR A 143 29.69 3.00 3.14
CA THR A 143 30.15 1.71 2.62
C THR A 143 28.98 0.72 2.53
N ALA A 144 28.21 0.57 3.60
CA ALA A 144 27.05 -0.33 3.64
C ALA A 144 25.97 0.09 2.63
N HIS A 145 25.69 1.40 2.54
CA HIS A 145 24.73 1.95 1.59
C HIS A 145 25.16 1.71 0.14
N ALA A 146 26.43 1.99 -0.21
CA ALA A 146 26.93 1.75 -1.56
C ALA A 146 26.86 0.27 -1.95
N ASN A 147 27.22 -0.63 -1.03
CA ASN A 147 27.15 -2.07 -1.25
C ASN A 147 25.71 -2.56 -1.44
N ALA A 148 24.78 -2.10 -0.59
CA ALA A 148 23.36 -2.45 -0.69
C ALA A 148 22.74 -1.91 -2.00
N LEU A 149 23.02 -0.64 -2.31
CA LEU A 149 22.51 0.01 -3.52
C LEU A 149 23.04 -0.69 -4.77
N GLY A 150 24.32 -1.03 -4.83
CA GLY A 150 24.92 -1.78 -5.95
C GLY A 150 24.24 -3.12 -6.22
N LYS A 151 23.79 -3.82 -5.18
CA LYS A 151 23.02 -5.07 -5.34
C LYS A 151 21.59 -4.84 -5.85
N VAL A 152 20.95 -3.76 -5.41
CA VAL A 152 19.55 -3.44 -5.79
C VAL A 152 19.47 -2.91 -7.22
N ILE A 153 20.42 -2.05 -7.63
CA ILE A 153 20.40 -1.36 -8.93
C ILE A 153 21.43 -1.90 -9.93
N GLY A 154 22.14 -2.99 -9.57
CA GLY A 154 23.17 -3.60 -10.40
C GLY A 154 22.63 -4.03 -11.77
N GLU A 155 23.52 -4.11 -12.75
CA GLU A 155 23.15 -4.57 -14.09
C GLU A 155 22.56 -5.99 -14.05
N GLY A 156 21.47 -6.21 -14.78
CA GLY A 156 20.73 -7.48 -14.79
C GLY A 156 19.84 -7.75 -13.57
N ALA A 157 19.85 -6.89 -12.53
CA ALA A 157 18.93 -7.08 -11.42
C ALA A 157 17.48 -6.78 -11.85
N ILE A 158 16.53 -7.63 -11.44
CA ILE A 158 15.10 -7.42 -11.68
C ILE A 158 14.59 -6.08 -11.10
N THR A 159 15.29 -5.58 -10.08
CA THR A 159 15.02 -4.31 -9.39
C THR A 159 15.77 -3.12 -9.99
N ALA A 160 16.58 -3.31 -11.05
CA ALA A 160 17.36 -2.23 -11.65
C ALA A 160 16.44 -1.10 -12.14
N PRO A 161 16.66 0.16 -11.70
CA PRO A 161 15.77 1.28 -12.02
C PRO A 161 15.59 1.45 -13.54
N ARG A 162 14.33 1.49 -14.00
CA ARG A 162 13.92 1.65 -15.40
C ARG A 162 14.49 0.62 -16.39
N LYS A 163 15.00 -0.51 -15.89
CA LYS A 163 15.57 -1.60 -16.69
C LYS A 163 15.06 -2.97 -16.26
N GLY A 164 15.01 -3.23 -14.97
CA GLY A 164 14.51 -4.49 -14.44
C GLY A 164 13.00 -4.61 -14.50
N GLY A 165 12.46 -5.82 -14.67
CA GLY A 165 11.02 -6.08 -14.82
C GLY A 165 10.18 -5.49 -13.68
N LEU A 166 10.65 -5.57 -12.44
CA LEU A 166 9.96 -4.99 -11.30
C LEU A 166 9.88 -3.45 -11.36
N SER A 167 10.93 -2.80 -11.90
CA SER A 167 10.93 -1.35 -12.11
C SER A 167 10.10 -0.92 -13.32
N LEU A 168 10.03 -1.75 -14.36
CA LEU A 168 9.32 -1.44 -15.60
C LEU A 168 7.81 -1.66 -15.48
N TYR A 169 7.39 -2.72 -14.78
CA TYR A 169 6.03 -3.25 -14.82
C TYR A 169 5.40 -3.42 -13.41
N GLY A 170 6.14 -3.10 -12.34
CA GLY A 170 5.73 -3.40 -10.97
C GLY A 170 5.73 -4.90 -10.67
N THR A 171 5.09 -5.30 -9.57
CA THR A 171 4.95 -6.72 -9.21
C THR A 171 4.14 -7.50 -10.25
N ASN A 172 3.32 -6.81 -11.04
CA ASN A 172 2.50 -7.42 -12.09
C ASN A 172 3.33 -7.95 -13.28
N SER A 173 4.64 -7.71 -13.31
CA SER A 173 5.60 -8.44 -14.16
C SER A 173 5.57 -9.96 -13.95
N LEU A 174 5.03 -10.43 -12.81
CA LEU A 174 4.88 -11.85 -12.50
C LEU A 174 3.71 -12.53 -13.22
N MET A 175 2.75 -11.78 -13.79
CA MET A 175 1.55 -12.35 -14.41
C MET A 175 1.90 -13.36 -15.51
N ASN A 176 2.61 -12.91 -16.53
CA ASN A 176 3.02 -13.76 -17.65
C ASN A 176 4.01 -14.85 -17.24
N VAL A 177 4.92 -14.55 -16.33
CA VAL A 177 5.90 -15.54 -15.81
C VAL A 177 5.17 -16.66 -15.07
N SER A 178 4.26 -16.32 -14.15
CA SER A 178 3.47 -17.30 -13.40
C SER A 178 2.60 -18.15 -14.31
N ASN A 179 1.99 -17.54 -15.33
CA ASN A 179 1.18 -18.23 -16.32
C ASN A 179 1.99 -19.25 -17.13
N THR A 180 3.18 -18.82 -17.61
CA THR A 180 4.07 -19.67 -18.43
C THR A 180 4.54 -20.92 -17.70
N ILE A 181 4.81 -20.82 -16.40
CA ILE A 181 5.27 -21.96 -15.59
C ILE A 181 4.12 -22.80 -15.02
N GLY A 182 2.86 -22.50 -15.35
CA GLY A 182 1.69 -23.20 -14.81
C GLY A 182 1.44 -22.92 -13.33
N GLY A 183 1.86 -21.75 -12.84
CA GLY A 183 1.70 -21.31 -11.45
C GLY A 183 0.64 -20.22 -11.26
N LEU A 184 -0.06 -19.81 -12.34
CA LEU A 184 -1.16 -18.84 -12.28
C LEU A 184 -2.49 -19.56 -12.10
N GLY A 185 -3.02 -19.60 -10.88
CA GLY A 185 -4.33 -20.20 -10.63
C GLY A 185 -5.45 -19.44 -11.34
N GLY A 186 -6.16 -20.09 -12.25
CA GLY A 186 -7.36 -19.58 -12.90
C GLY A 186 -8.63 -20.18 -12.30
N PHE A 187 -9.75 -19.43 -12.35
CA PHE A 187 -11.09 -19.92 -11.94
C PHE A 187 -11.09 -20.57 -10.55
N ASN A 188 -10.65 -19.83 -9.54
CA ASN A 188 -10.49 -20.31 -8.16
C ASN A 188 -9.51 -21.51 -8.05
N SER A 189 -8.38 -21.40 -8.75
CA SER A 189 -7.33 -22.42 -8.84
C SER A 189 -7.80 -23.78 -9.41
N ARG A 190 -8.88 -23.80 -10.19
CA ARG A 190 -9.31 -24.95 -10.97
C ARG A 190 -8.30 -25.28 -12.06
N ASP A 191 -7.77 -24.24 -12.70
CA ASP A 191 -6.79 -24.32 -13.77
C ASP A 191 -5.44 -23.76 -13.28
N THR A 192 -4.32 -24.26 -13.84
CA THR A 192 -2.96 -23.82 -13.47
C THR A 192 -2.45 -22.67 -14.33
N SER A 193 -3.21 -22.30 -15.34
CA SER A 193 -2.96 -21.19 -16.26
C SER A 193 -4.27 -20.50 -16.65
N PHE A 194 -4.15 -19.31 -17.22
CA PHE A 194 -5.28 -18.51 -17.71
C PHE A 194 -5.00 -18.04 -19.12
N GLU A 195 -5.91 -18.28 -20.06
CA GLU A 195 -5.70 -18.04 -21.49
C GLU A 195 -5.35 -16.58 -21.81
N HIS A 196 -6.03 -15.64 -21.16
CA HIS A 196 -5.89 -14.20 -21.36
C HIS A 196 -5.08 -13.50 -20.26
N ALA A 197 -4.09 -14.19 -19.69
CA ALA A 197 -3.24 -13.62 -18.63
C ALA A 197 -2.43 -12.41 -19.10
N ASP A 198 -2.10 -12.35 -20.39
CA ASP A 198 -1.41 -11.23 -21.03
C ASP A 198 -2.19 -9.91 -20.93
N LEU A 199 -3.52 -9.94 -21.04
CA LEU A 199 -4.38 -8.75 -20.87
C LEU A 199 -4.40 -8.20 -19.44
N LEU A 200 -4.01 -9.02 -18.46
CA LEU A 200 -3.89 -8.65 -17.05
C LEU A 200 -2.45 -8.28 -16.66
N SER A 201 -1.50 -8.41 -17.58
CA SER A 201 -0.07 -8.30 -17.29
C SER A 201 0.39 -6.86 -17.05
N GLY A 202 1.55 -6.72 -16.37
CA GLY A 202 2.18 -5.43 -16.17
C GLY A 202 2.67 -4.78 -17.47
N GLU A 203 3.00 -5.61 -18.48
CA GLU A 203 3.35 -5.17 -19.83
C GLU A 203 2.16 -4.49 -20.49
N TYR A 204 0.98 -5.12 -20.47
CA TYR A 204 -0.24 -4.58 -21.03
C TYR A 204 -0.69 -3.30 -20.31
N VAL A 205 -0.66 -3.30 -18.98
CA VAL A 205 -0.99 -2.13 -18.16
C VAL A 205 -0.09 -0.94 -18.50
N LYS A 206 1.21 -1.19 -18.66
CA LYS A 206 2.17 -0.14 -19.01
C LYS A 206 1.92 0.45 -20.38
N GLU A 207 1.62 -0.38 -21.36
CA GLU A 207 1.42 0.07 -22.74
C GLU A 207 0.16 0.93 -22.90
N HIS A 208 -0.92 0.60 -22.15
CA HIS A 208 -2.23 1.17 -22.38
C HIS A 208 -2.66 2.22 -21.33
N TYR A 209 -2.19 2.10 -20.07
CA TYR A 209 -2.79 2.84 -18.96
C TYR A 209 -1.78 3.57 -18.06
N LEU A 210 -0.47 3.35 -18.20
CA LEU A 210 0.54 3.98 -17.36
C LEU A 210 0.60 5.49 -17.57
N VAL A 211 0.52 6.26 -16.47
CA VAL A 211 0.65 7.73 -16.49
C VAL A 211 1.85 8.24 -15.70
N ASP A 212 2.29 7.54 -14.65
CA ASP A 212 3.49 7.92 -13.87
C ASP A 212 4.12 6.72 -13.16
N ASP A 213 5.37 6.88 -12.72
CA ASP A 213 6.16 5.92 -11.95
C ASP A 213 6.49 6.47 -10.53
N PRO A 214 5.50 6.62 -9.63
CA PRO A 214 5.76 7.13 -8.29
C PRO A 214 6.59 6.16 -7.46
N THR A 215 7.24 6.67 -6.40
CA THR A 215 8.09 5.86 -5.52
C THR A 215 7.69 5.97 -4.06
N CYS A 216 7.95 4.93 -3.28
CA CYS A 216 8.02 5.02 -1.83
C CYS A 216 9.26 5.82 -1.42
N HIS A 217 9.29 6.28 -0.16
CA HIS A 217 10.42 7.07 0.35
C HIS A 217 11.77 6.39 0.09
N ALA A 218 12.66 7.12 -0.59
CA ALA A 218 14.04 6.70 -0.89
C ALA A 218 14.19 5.33 -1.58
N CYS A 219 13.13 4.81 -2.24
CA CYS A 219 13.18 3.54 -2.93
C CYS A 219 13.65 3.73 -4.38
N PRO A 220 14.79 3.14 -4.80
CA PRO A 220 15.29 3.26 -6.16
C PRO A 220 14.57 2.34 -7.17
N VAL A 221 13.78 1.37 -6.68
CA VAL A 221 13.14 0.36 -7.54
C VAL A 221 12.02 0.93 -8.39
N ALA A 222 11.24 1.89 -7.85
CA ALA A 222 10.10 2.51 -8.54
C ALA A 222 9.08 1.47 -9.05
N CYS A 223 8.70 0.50 -8.22
CA CYS A 223 7.75 -0.55 -8.61
C CYS A 223 6.30 -0.09 -8.68
N LYS A 224 5.96 1.06 -8.12
CA LYS A 224 4.62 1.64 -8.29
C LYS A 224 4.37 2.03 -9.74
N LYS A 225 3.15 1.86 -10.20
CA LYS A 225 2.69 2.22 -11.55
C LYS A 225 1.38 2.96 -11.46
N GLU A 226 1.41 4.29 -11.47
CA GLU A 226 0.18 5.05 -11.52
C GLU A 226 -0.51 4.83 -12.86
N VAL A 227 -1.75 4.38 -12.82
CA VAL A 227 -2.56 4.05 -13.99
C VAL A 227 -3.80 4.91 -14.04
N GLU A 228 -4.26 5.19 -15.27
CA GLU A 228 -5.50 5.93 -15.50
C GLU A 228 -6.32 5.29 -16.62
N ILE A 229 -7.53 4.87 -16.28
CA ILE A 229 -8.55 4.38 -17.22
C ILE A 229 -9.56 5.48 -17.44
N LYS A 230 -9.58 6.09 -18.62
CA LYS A 230 -10.33 7.31 -18.95
C LYS A 230 -11.70 7.03 -19.56
N GLU A 231 -11.91 5.85 -20.13
CA GLU A 231 -13.09 5.52 -20.91
C GLU A 231 -13.84 4.32 -20.33
N GLY A 232 -15.08 4.12 -20.76
CA GLY A 232 -15.90 3.00 -20.34
C GLY A 232 -16.52 3.17 -18.94
N PRO A 233 -17.12 2.12 -18.41
CA PRO A 233 -17.81 2.15 -17.11
C PRO A 233 -16.88 2.09 -15.90
N TYR A 234 -15.62 1.68 -16.08
CA TYR A 234 -14.64 1.44 -15.01
C TYR A 234 -13.55 2.52 -14.98
N LYS A 235 -13.95 3.79 -15.12
CA LYS A 235 -13.01 4.92 -15.03
C LYS A 235 -12.39 4.98 -13.65
N VAL A 236 -11.05 4.99 -13.60
CA VAL A 236 -10.29 5.02 -12.35
C VAL A 236 -8.89 5.57 -12.58
N ARG A 237 -8.36 6.28 -11.60
CA ARG A 237 -6.94 6.62 -11.50
C ARG A 237 -6.43 6.15 -10.15
N MET A 238 -5.41 5.33 -10.14
CA MET A 238 -4.89 4.69 -8.93
C MET A 238 -3.39 4.39 -9.03
N GLU A 239 -2.74 4.18 -7.88
CA GLU A 239 -1.33 3.79 -7.80
C GLU A 239 -1.17 2.26 -7.80
N SER A 240 -1.00 1.63 -8.90
CA SER A 240 -0.58 0.24 -9.05
C SER A 240 -1.69 -0.81 -9.11
N VAL A 241 -1.74 -1.42 -10.26
CA VAL A 241 -2.32 -2.75 -10.44
C VAL A 241 -1.23 -3.77 -10.07
N GLU A 242 -1.14 -4.12 -8.77
CA GLU A 242 -0.16 -5.09 -8.27
C GLU A 242 -0.54 -6.52 -8.68
N TYR A 243 0.43 -7.45 -8.71
CA TYR A 243 0.22 -8.82 -9.17
C TYR A 243 -0.88 -9.56 -8.39
N GLU A 244 -0.82 -9.53 -7.06
CA GLU A 244 -1.74 -10.30 -6.23
C GLU A 244 -3.20 -9.87 -6.41
N PRO A 245 -3.56 -8.57 -6.35
CA PRO A 245 -4.94 -8.18 -6.62
C PRO A 245 -5.32 -8.33 -8.10
N ALA A 246 -4.40 -8.11 -9.06
CA ALA A 246 -4.66 -8.35 -10.46
C ALA A 246 -4.96 -9.83 -10.74
N TRP A 247 -4.21 -10.74 -10.14
CA TRP A 247 -4.48 -12.17 -10.21
C TRP A 247 -5.79 -12.53 -9.51
N SER A 248 -6.00 -12.07 -8.28
CA SER A 248 -7.14 -12.51 -7.46
C SER A 248 -8.50 -12.03 -7.99
N LEU A 249 -8.57 -10.79 -8.52
CA LEU A 249 -9.79 -10.22 -9.10
C LEU A 249 -9.88 -10.44 -10.62
N GLY A 250 -8.77 -10.79 -11.24
CA GLY A 250 -8.65 -11.18 -12.64
C GLY A 250 -8.73 -12.68 -12.85
N ALA A 251 -7.61 -13.32 -13.17
CA ALA A 251 -7.54 -14.73 -13.57
C ALA A 251 -8.22 -15.69 -12.59
N ASN A 252 -8.06 -15.50 -11.30
CA ASN A 252 -8.70 -16.34 -10.28
C ASN A 252 -10.24 -16.27 -10.30
N CYS A 253 -10.81 -15.15 -10.75
CA CYS A 253 -12.23 -14.96 -10.97
C CYS A 253 -12.69 -15.26 -12.42
N GLY A 254 -11.76 -15.60 -13.32
CA GLY A 254 -12.05 -15.79 -14.74
C GLY A 254 -12.34 -14.47 -15.47
N ASN A 255 -11.81 -13.36 -14.99
CA ASN A 255 -11.98 -12.01 -15.52
C ASN A 255 -10.69 -11.56 -16.23
N ASP A 256 -10.78 -11.19 -17.50
CA ASP A 256 -9.67 -10.70 -18.34
C ASP A 256 -9.75 -9.19 -18.66
N ASP A 257 -10.76 -8.49 -18.13
CA ASP A 257 -10.91 -7.05 -18.28
C ASP A 257 -10.11 -6.30 -17.21
N ILE A 258 -8.90 -5.86 -17.56
CA ILE A 258 -8.03 -5.11 -16.66
C ILE A 258 -8.66 -3.80 -16.15
N ALA A 259 -9.57 -3.18 -16.89
CA ALA A 259 -10.25 -1.96 -16.47
C ALA A 259 -11.19 -2.24 -15.30
N SER A 260 -11.97 -3.31 -15.37
CA SER A 260 -12.81 -3.75 -14.26
C SER A 260 -11.98 -4.20 -13.06
N VAL A 261 -10.85 -4.88 -13.29
CA VAL A 261 -9.92 -5.30 -12.23
C VAL A 261 -9.34 -4.10 -11.50
N ALA A 262 -8.84 -3.09 -12.21
CA ALA A 262 -8.30 -1.87 -11.61
C ALA A 262 -9.36 -1.12 -10.78
N PHE A 263 -10.58 -1.01 -11.31
CA PHE A 263 -11.70 -0.42 -10.59
C PHE A 263 -12.05 -1.18 -9.29
N MET A 264 -12.05 -2.52 -9.34
CA MET A 264 -12.30 -3.35 -8.15
C MET A 264 -11.18 -3.22 -7.12
N ILE A 265 -9.93 -3.11 -7.56
CA ILE A 265 -8.77 -2.87 -6.66
C ILE A 265 -8.94 -1.55 -5.93
N ASP A 266 -9.24 -0.46 -6.66
CA ASP A 266 -9.47 0.87 -6.09
C ASP A 266 -10.58 0.84 -5.04
N ARG A 267 -11.72 0.17 -5.35
CA ARG A 267 -12.83 0.00 -4.40
C ARG A 267 -12.44 -0.82 -3.16
N ALA A 268 -11.68 -1.89 -3.35
CA ALA A 268 -11.19 -2.70 -2.24
C ALA A 268 -10.20 -1.91 -1.35
N ASN A 269 -9.39 -1.05 -1.95
CA ASN A 269 -8.47 -0.16 -1.22
C ASN A 269 -9.23 0.92 -0.43
N ASP A 270 -10.36 1.40 -0.95
CA ASP A 270 -11.16 2.45 -0.30
C ASP A 270 -11.95 1.92 0.92
N TRP A 271 -12.29 0.65 0.93
CA TRP A 271 -13.12 0.01 1.98
C TRP A 271 -12.30 -0.64 3.07
#